data_4a4451a5dba6b1c82a3225e55eaca024
#
_entry.id   4a4451a5dba6b1c82a3225e55eaca024
#
_cell.length_a   1.000
_cell.length_b   1.000
_cell.length_c   1.000
_cell.angle_alpha   90.00
_cell.angle_beta   90.00
_cell.angle_gamma   90.00
#
_symmetry.space_group_name_H-M   'P 1'
#
loop_
_entity.id
_entity.type
_entity.pdbx_description
1 polymer ?
#
loop_
_entity_poly.entity_id
_entity_poly.type
_entity_poly.pdbx_seq_one_letter_code
_entity_poly.pdbx_strand_id
1 'polypeptide(L)'
;MLSTMKRPIAVIALILGSCAGPQPGAVQQGPAQELAGRSPGPPERCALINGLDALRVSDSDSHTLLYGNGRTVLVNRLGECGLRSEDILVTEPVGSYYCRGDLVRSFDRYSRIPGPACVLGDFVPYSR
;
A
#
# COMPACT_ATOMS: atom_id res chain seq x y z
N MET A 1 0.53 -27.03 78.18
CA MET A 1 1.40 -27.41 77.06
C MET A 1 0.85 -26.79 75.80
N LEU A 2 1.44 -25.69 75.37
CA LEU A 2 0.98 -24.95 74.17
C LEU A 2 1.71 -25.52 72.95
N SER A 3 0.97 -26.22 72.09
CA SER A 3 1.50 -26.74 70.82
C SER A 3 1.44 -25.66 69.77
N THR A 4 2.61 -25.15 69.37
CA THR A 4 2.77 -24.12 68.38
C THR A 4 2.62 -24.73 66.99
N MET A 5 1.45 -24.61 66.37
CA MET A 5 1.23 -25.05 64.99
C MET A 5 1.83 -23.98 64.04
N LYS A 6 3.01 -24.25 63.51
CA LYS A 6 3.59 -23.50 62.39
C LYS A 6 2.80 -23.76 61.12
N ARG A 7 2.10 -22.74 60.65
CA ARG A 7 1.49 -22.75 59.31
C ARG A 7 2.51 -22.41 58.26
N PRO A 8 2.71 -23.21 57.23
CA PRO A 8 3.54 -22.81 56.10
C PRO A 8 2.76 -21.77 55.24
N ILE A 9 3.36 -20.61 55.04
CA ILE A 9 2.89 -19.61 54.10
C ILE A 9 3.25 -20.13 52.72
N ALA A 10 2.26 -20.57 51.95
CA ALA A 10 2.42 -20.87 50.56
C ALA A 10 2.52 -19.57 49.77
N VAL A 11 3.70 -19.24 49.31
CA VAL A 11 3.93 -18.16 48.36
C VAL A 11 3.46 -18.65 46.98
N ILE A 12 2.30 -18.20 46.58
CA ILE A 12 1.80 -18.42 45.21
C ILE A 12 2.49 -17.38 44.32
N ALA A 13 3.52 -17.82 43.61
CA ALA A 13 4.12 -17.03 42.55
C ALA A 13 3.15 -16.97 41.37
N LEU A 14 2.46 -15.84 41.21
CA LEU A 14 1.68 -15.50 40.02
C LEU A 14 2.68 -15.25 38.87
N ILE A 15 2.90 -16.28 38.05
CA ILE A 15 3.58 -16.11 36.78
C ILE A 15 2.57 -15.44 35.85
N LEU A 16 2.67 -14.12 35.71
CA LEU A 16 2.03 -13.36 34.66
C LEU A 16 2.73 -13.75 33.34
N GLY A 17 2.23 -14.80 32.70
CA GLY A 17 2.60 -15.13 31.34
C GLY A 17 2.17 -13.98 30.44
N SER A 18 3.11 -13.10 30.08
CA SER A 18 2.94 -12.17 28.98
C SER A 18 2.76 -12.98 27.71
N CYS A 19 1.50 -13.22 27.31
CA CYS A 19 1.21 -13.57 25.94
C CYS A 19 1.50 -12.35 25.08
N ALA A 20 2.77 -12.19 24.69
CA ALA A 20 3.11 -11.41 23.52
C ALA A 20 2.54 -12.17 22.32
N GLY A 21 1.24 -11.95 22.02
CA GLY A 21 0.68 -12.34 20.73
C GLY A 21 1.51 -11.65 19.64
N PRO A 22 1.64 -12.25 18.45
CA PRO A 22 2.23 -11.54 17.34
C PRO A 22 1.46 -10.23 17.21
N GLN A 23 2.14 -9.12 17.41
CA GLN A 23 1.56 -7.83 17.04
C GLN A 23 1.20 -7.96 15.58
N PRO A 24 -0.04 -7.65 15.17
CA PRO A 24 -0.32 -7.49 13.77
C PRO A 24 0.67 -6.42 13.31
N GLY A 25 1.72 -6.87 12.60
CA GLY A 25 2.65 -5.98 11.95
C GLY A 25 1.78 -4.96 11.24
N ALA A 26 2.14 -3.68 11.34
CA ALA A 26 1.44 -2.63 10.63
C ALA A 26 1.15 -3.18 9.24
N VAL A 27 -0.13 -3.40 8.94
CA VAL A 27 -0.56 -3.87 7.63
C VAL A 27 -0.01 -2.83 6.69
N GLN A 28 1.06 -3.17 6.00
CA GLN A 28 1.53 -2.36 4.90
C GLN A 28 0.36 -2.42 3.92
N GLN A 29 -0.48 -1.42 4.00
CA GLN A 29 -1.56 -1.19 3.06
C GLN A 29 -0.89 -0.90 1.72
N GLY A 30 -0.59 -1.94 1.03
CA GLY A 30 -0.02 -1.93 -0.29
C GLY A 30 -0.82 -2.87 -1.18
N PRO A 31 -0.67 -2.80 -2.49
CA PRO A 31 -1.37 -3.65 -3.44
C PRO A 31 -0.87 -5.10 -3.39
N ALA A 32 -0.90 -5.71 -2.21
CA ALA A 32 -0.27 -6.99 -1.93
C ALA A 32 -0.75 -8.14 -2.83
N GLN A 33 -2.03 -8.14 -3.20
CA GLN A 33 -2.59 -9.18 -4.08
C GLN A 33 -2.13 -9.00 -5.52
N GLU A 34 -2.10 -7.79 -6.03
CA GLU A 34 -1.71 -7.46 -7.40
C GLU A 34 -0.21 -7.64 -7.63
N LEU A 35 0.57 -7.56 -6.55
CA LEU A 35 2.02 -7.72 -6.55
C LEU A 35 2.49 -9.09 -6.05
N ALA A 36 1.59 -10.02 -5.79
CA ALA A 36 1.94 -11.35 -5.30
C ALA A 36 2.91 -12.06 -6.26
N GLY A 37 3.99 -12.64 -5.71
CA GLY A 37 5.03 -13.32 -6.49
C GLY A 37 5.94 -12.41 -7.30
N ARG A 38 5.93 -11.11 -7.04
CA ARG A 38 6.78 -10.12 -7.68
C ARG A 38 7.77 -9.52 -6.69
N SER A 39 8.92 -9.13 -7.18
CA SER A 39 9.97 -8.47 -6.40
C SER A 39 10.21 -7.05 -6.90
N PRO A 40 10.41 -6.06 -6.00
CA PRO A 40 10.68 -4.70 -6.39
C PRO A 40 12.09 -4.54 -6.96
N GLY A 41 12.21 -3.74 -8.01
CA GLY A 41 13.47 -3.25 -8.55
C GLY A 41 13.76 -1.80 -8.13
N PRO A 42 14.83 -1.21 -8.66
CA PRO A 42 15.18 0.18 -8.36
C PRO A 42 14.11 1.14 -8.88
N PRO A 43 13.81 2.23 -8.13
CA PRO A 43 12.87 3.24 -8.56
C PRO A 43 13.31 3.93 -9.86
N GLU A 44 12.35 4.21 -10.73
CA GLU A 44 12.52 4.93 -11.99
C GLU A 44 11.72 6.24 -11.94
N ARG A 45 12.29 7.29 -12.50
CA ARG A 45 11.61 8.59 -12.52
C ARG A 45 10.42 8.63 -13.48
N CYS A 46 10.53 7.94 -14.60
CA CYS A 46 9.55 7.95 -15.68
C CYS A 46 9.22 6.54 -16.15
N ALA A 47 8.00 6.37 -16.66
CA ALA A 47 7.53 5.16 -17.30
C ALA A 47 7.08 5.45 -18.72
N LEU A 48 7.53 4.65 -19.69
CA LEU A 48 7.13 4.79 -21.09
C LEU A 48 5.65 4.48 -21.28
N ILE A 49 4.93 5.35 -21.97
CA ILE A 49 3.54 5.14 -22.34
C ILE A 49 3.51 4.25 -23.58
N ASN A 50 3.00 3.03 -23.43
CA ASN A 50 2.98 2.03 -24.51
C ASN A 50 1.64 1.96 -25.26
N GLY A 51 0.62 2.70 -24.83
CA GLY A 51 -0.71 2.71 -25.45
C GLY A 51 -1.55 1.45 -25.24
N LEU A 52 -0.98 0.40 -24.63
CA LEU A 52 -1.68 -0.85 -24.33
C LEU A 52 -2.16 -0.93 -22.89
N ASP A 53 -1.47 -0.24 -22.00
CA ASP A 53 -1.77 -0.19 -20.59
C ASP A 53 -2.23 1.21 -20.18
N ALA A 54 -3.01 1.28 -19.12
CA ALA A 54 -3.43 2.53 -18.50
C ALA A 54 -3.01 2.57 -17.05
N LEU A 55 -2.79 3.77 -16.52
CA LEU A 55 -2.70 3.96 -15.09
C LEU A 55 -4.04 3.58 -14.45
N ARG A 56 -3.97 2.80 -13.40
CA ARG A 56 -5.14 2.41 -12.61
C ARG A 56 -4.86 2.52 -11.13
N VAL A 57 -5.87 2.81 -10.35
CA VAL A 57 -5.79 2.76 -8.90
C VAL A 57 -5.77 1.30 -8.46
N SER A 58 -4.93 0.96 -7.49
CA SER A 58 -4.94 -0.37 -6.89
C SER A 58 -6.29 -0.63 -6.21
N ASP A 59 -6.81 -1.84 -6.38
CA ASP A 59 -8.07 -2.24 -5.73
C ASP A 59 -7.95 -2.35 -4.21
N SER A 60 -6.75 -2.56 -3.71
CA SER A 60 -6.48 -2.72 -2.29
C SER A 60 -5.87 -1.49 -1.62
N ASP A 61 -5.45 -0.49 -2.39
CA ASP A 61 -4.81 0.72 -1.84
C ASP A 61 -5.09 1.96 -2.69
N SER A 62 -5.96 2.82 -2.21
CA SER A 62 -6.35 4.07 -2.86
C SER A 62 -5.20 5.09 -3.05
N HIS A 63 -4.08 4.89 -2.38
CA HIS A 63 -2.89 5.75 -2.45
C HIS A 63 -1.83 5.24 -3.43
N THR A 64 -2.14 4.19 -4.17
CA THR A 64 -1.21 3.55 -5.09
C THR A 64 -1.81 3.42 -6.48
N LEU A 65 -1.04 3.85 -7.48
CA LEU A 65 -1.32 3.61 -8.88
C LEU A 65 -0.47 2.44 -9.39
N LEU A 66 -1.04 1.68 -10.29
CA LEU A 66 -0.40 0.59 -11.01
C LEU A 66 -0.37 0.89 -12.50
N TYR A 67 0.71 0.52 -13.16
CA TYR A 67 0.87 0.65 -14.60
C TYR A 67 1.49 -0.63 -15.17
N GLY A 68 0.88 -1.14 -16.22
CA GLY A 68 1.25 -2.44 -16.77
C GLY A 68 0.60 -3.61 -16.04
N ASN A 69 0.57 -4.77 -16.67
CA ASN A 69 -0.07 -5.98 -16.15
C ASN A 69 0.68 -7.27 -16.51
N GLY A 70 1.77 -7.18 -17.23
CA GLY A 70 2.55 -8.32 -17.69
C GLY A 70 3.56 -8.83 -16.67
N ARG A 71 4.76 -9.13 -17.15
CA ARG A 71 5.85 -9.61 -16.30
C ARG A 71 6.28 -8.57 -15.27
N THR A 72 6.22 -7.30 -15.63
CA THR A 72 6.56 -6.16 -14.77
C THR A 72 5.36 -5.26 -14.61
N VAL A 73 5.02 -4.93 -13.36
CA VAL A 73 4.05 -3.92 -13.00
C VAL A 73 4.78 -2.78 -12.32
N LEU A 74 4.56 -1.56 -12.80
CA LEU A 74 5.11 -0.36 -12.19
C LEU A 74 4.16 0.16 -11.11
N VAL A 75 4.69 0.42 -9.94
CA VAL A 75 3.96 0.90 -8.77
C VAL A 75 4.32 2.35 -8.52
N ASN A 76 3.32 3.21 -8.43
CA ASN A 76 3.48 4.63 -8.13
C ASN A 76 2.71 4.98 -6.87
N ARG A 77 3.40 5.45 -5.85
CA ARG A 77 2.80 5.82 -4.57
C ARG A 77 2.50 7.31 -4.56
N LEU A 78 1.25 7.65 -4.25
CA LEU A 78 0.74 9.03 -4.28
C LEU A 78 0.89 9.76 -2.93
N GLY A 79 1.59 9.16 -1.97
CA GLY A 79 1.68 9.70 -0.62
C GLY A 79 0.32 9.72 0.08
N GLU A 80 -0.08 10.88 0.59
CA GLU A 80 -1.36 11.03 1.29
C GLU A 80 -2.55 11.28 0.34
N CYS A 81 -2.30 11.46 -0.95
CA CYS A 81 -3.35 11.67 -1.93
C CYS A 81 -4.01 10.35 -2.30
N GLY A 82 -5.31 10.23 -2.10
CA GLY A 82 -6.09 9.02 -2.38
C GLY A 82 -7.02 9.21 -3.58
N LEU A 83 -7.13 8.17 -4.41
CA LEU A 83 -8.03 8.09 -5.56
C LEU A 83 -8.91 6.85 -5.42
N ARG A 84 -10.07 6.83 -6.06
CA ARG A 84 -10.95 5.67 -6.06
C ARG A 84 -10.71 4.80 -7.29
N SER A 85 -10.78 3.49 -7.13
CA SER A 85 -10.53 2.53 -8.22
C SER A 85 -11.51 2.64 -9.38
N GLU A 86 -12.72 3.11 -9.11
CA GLU A 86 -13.76 3.31 -10.12
C GLU A 86 -13.69 4.68 -10.82
N ASP A 87 -12.85 5.61 -10.38
CA ASP A 87 -12.73 6.92 -11.01
C ASP A 87 -12.05 6.83 -12.38
N ILE A 88 -12.42 7.77 -13.23
CA ILE A 88 -11.71 8.00 -14.49
C ILE A 88 -10.48 8.83 -14.17
N LEU A 89 -9.31 8.32 -14.55
CA LEU A 89 -8.05 9.03 -14.40
C LEU A 89 -7.71 9.77 -15.68
N VAL A 90 -7.30 11.01 -15.55
CA VAL A 90 -6.84 11.86 -16.63
C VAL A 90 -5.45 12.37 -16.30
N THR A 91 -4.51 12.11 -17.19
CA THR A 91 -3.12 12.56 -17.09
C THR A 91 -2.79 13.45 -18.28
N GLU A 92 -1.89 14.40 -18.07
CA GLU A 92 -1.37 15.29 -19.12
C GLU A 92 0.15 15.11 -19.20
N PRO A 93 0.63 13.99 -19.74
CA PRO A 93 2.07 13.74 -19.81
C PRO A 93 2.75 14.65 -20.82
N VAL A 94 3.98 15.01 -20.52
CA VAL A 94 4.84 15.71 -21.47
C VAL A 94 5.60 14.68 -22.29
N GLY A 95 5.24 14.56 -23.57
CA GLY A 95 5.83 13.55 -24.46
C GLY A 95 5.26 12.15 -24.24
N SER A 96 6.11 11.14 -24.35
CA SER A 96 5.73 9.72 -24.34
C SER A 96 5.94 9.02 -22.99
N TYR A 97 6.06 9.78 -21.92
CA TYR A 97 6.34 9.23 -20.59
C TYR A 97 5.42 9.81 -19.54
N TYR A 98 5.02 8.96 -18.59
CA TYR A 98 4.54 9.41 -17.27
C TYR A 98 5.76 9.62 -16.39
N CYS A 99 5.92 10.77 -15.78
CA CYS A 99 7.07 11.06 -14.94
C CYS A 99 6.67 11.51 -13.54
N ARG A 100 7.58 11.33 -12.60
CA ARG A 100 7.44 11.93 -11.28
C ARG A 100 7.21 13.43 -11.40
N GLY A 101 6.21 13.93 -10.70
CA GLY A 101 5.80 15.34 -10.75
C GLY A 101 4.63 15.61 -11.69
N ASP A 102 4.27 14.69 -12.58
CA ASP A 102 3.09 14.83 -13.42
C ASP A 102 1.82 14.77 -12.57
N LEU A 103 0.79 15.46 -13.01
CA LEU A 103 -0.51 15.45 -12.37
C LEU A 103 -1.38 14.33 -12.91
N VAL A 104 -2.06 13.64 -12.00
CA VAL A 104 -3.16 12.76 -12.32
C VAL A 104 -4.43 13.32 -11.68
N ARG A 105 -5.44 13.59 -12.49
CA ARG A 105 -6.75 14.08 -12.06
C ARG A 105 -7.74 12.94 -12.06
N SER A 106 -8.68 12.97 -11.14
CA SER A 106 -9.76 11.99 -11.10
C SER A 106 -11.11 12.63 -11.36
N PHE A 107 -12.01 11.85 -11.92
CA PHE A 107 -13.39 12.23 -12.14
C PHE A 107 -14.30 11.06 -11.79
N ASP A 108 -15.36 11.34 -11.08
CA ASP A 108 -16.38 10.34 -10.84
C ASP A 108 -16.94 9.84 -12.18
N ARG A 109 -17.00 8.52 -12.34
CA ARG A 109 -17.39 7.89 -13.62
C ARG A 109 -18.81 8.25 -14.06
N TYR A 110 -19.70 8.42 -13.13
CA TYR A 110 -21.13 8.63 -13.40
C TYR A 110 -21.52 10.10 -13.42
N SER A 111 -21.14 10.83 -12.39
CA SER A 111 -21.50 12.26 -12.25
C SER A 111 -20.56 13.20 -12.99
N ARG A 112 -19.36 12.72 -13.36
CA ARG A 112 -18.27 13.53 -13.94
C ARG A 112 -17.78 14.65 -13.02
N ILE A 113 -18.11 14.58 -11.74
CA ILE A 113 -17.62 15.55 -10.75
C ILE A 113 -16.12 15.33 -10.56
N PRO A 114 -15.30 16.40 -10.61
CA PRO A 114 -13.88 16.29 -10.34
C PRO A 114 -13.62 15.79 -8.92
N GLY A 115 -12.75 14.80 -8.81
CA GLY A 115 -12.18 14.33 -7.56
C GLY A 115 -10.81 14.97 -7.28
N PRO A 116 -10.02 14.38 -6.39
CA PRO A 116 -8.68 14.86 -6.10
C PRO A 116 -7.77 14.85 -7.33
N ALA A 117 -6.83 15.81 -7.36
CA ALA A 117 -5.67 15.77 -8.25
C ALA A 117 -4.44 15.38 -7.43
N CYS A 118 -3.75 14.34 -7.87
CA CYS A 118 -2.56 13.82 -7.22
C CYS A 118 -1.32 14.05 -8.07
N VAL A 119 -0.16 14.05 -7.43
CA VAL A 119 1.14 14.16 -8.10
C VAL A 119 1.78 12.78 -8.13
N LEU A 120 2.27 12.35 -9.29
CA LEU A 120 2.99 11.10 -9.44
C LEU A 120 4.31 11.15 -8.65
N GLY A 121 4.60 10.05 -7.96
CA GLY A 121 5.91 9.77 -7.38
C GLY A 121 6.81 9.01 -8.35
N ASP A 122 7.85 8.38 -7.82
CA ASP A 122 8.68 7.47 -8.60
C ASP A 122 7.92 6.18 -8.94
N PHE A 123 8.30 5.58 -10.07
CA PHE A 123 7.79 4.29 -10.48
C PHE A 123 8.73 3.19 -9.99
N VAL A 124 8.21 2.26 -9.22
CA VAL A 124 8.96 1.10 -8.75
C VAL A 124 8.54 -0.12 -9.54
N PRO A 125 9.44 -0.75 -10.33
CA PRO A 125 9.11 -1.95 -11.08
C PRO A 125 9.02 -3.16 -10.13
N TYR A 126 7.94 -3.92 -10.25
CA TYR A 126 7.74 -5.20 -9.59
C TYR A 126 7.67 -6.28 -10.66
N SER A 127 8.66 -7.17 -10.66
CA SER A 127 8.83 -8.20 -11.69
C SER A 127 8.78 -9.61 -11.11
N ARG A 128 8.36 -10.57 -11.95
CA ARG A 128 8.39 -12.02 -11.68
C ARG A 128 9.68 -12.63 -12.23
#